data_0bb387f6c4868d5a2ad8b06d7a1606c5
#
_entry.id   0bb387f6c4868d5a2ad8b06d7a1606c5
#
_cell.length_a   1.000
_cell.length_b   1.000
_cell.length_c   1.000
_cell.angle_alpha   90.00
_cell.angle_beta   90.00
_cell.angle_gamma   90.00
#
_symmetry.space_group_name_H-M   'P 1'
#
loop_
_entity.id
_entity.type
_entity.pdbx_description
1 polymer ?
#
loop_
_entity_poly.entity_id
_entity_poly.type
_entity_poly.pdbx_seq_one_letter_code
_entity_poly.pdbx_strand_id
1 'polypeptide(L)'
;MSQLEELGFELRHVGINCQNEEEACQVADRFDAIFGLAKKVGNSSVFAGTAVEAMKKPYLGKNGHIAIGTTDVEKAVEYLKSQGVEFDMDTAKYKNDKITAVYIKEEIGGFAVHLVQK
;
A
#
# COMPACT_ATOMS: atom_id res chain seq x y z
N MET A 1 -26.71 -2.55 4.75
CA MET A 1 -25.35 -2.12 4.46
C MET A 1 -24.94 -2.51 3.05
N SER A 2 -24.33 -1.61 2.31
CA SER A 2 -23.84 -1.96 0.98
C SER A 2 -22.64 -2.89 1.08
N GLN A 3 -22.31 -3.58 0.01
CA GLN A 3 -21.15 -4.46 -0.02
C GLN A 3 -19.84 -3.66 0.16
N LEU A 4 -19.77 -2.44 -0.40
CA LEU A 4 -18.65 -1.55 -0.18
C LEU A 4 -18.45 -1.21 1.30
N GLU A 5 -19.53 -0.95 2.01
CA GLU A 5 -19.46 -0.66 3.44
C GLU A 5 -18.95 -1.86 4.23
N GLU A 6 -19.42 -3.06 3.88
CA GLU A 6 -19.01 -4.29 4.56
C GLU A 6 -17.53 -4.60 4.35
N LEU A 7 -16.98 -4.25 3.17
CA LEU A 7 -15.57 -4.45 2.88
C LEU A 7 -14.67 -3.49 3.65
N GLY A 8 -15.22 -2.38 4.15
CA GLY A 8 -14.52 -1.47 5.04
C GLY A 8 -13.24 -0.89 4.47
N PHE A 9 -13.25 -0.48 3.20
CA PHE A 9 -12.06 0.11 2.57
C PHE A 9 -11.63 1.37 3.31
N GLU A 10 -10.32 1.45 3.62
CA GLU A 10 -9.74 2.65 4.20
C GLU A 10 -8.28 2.78 3.79
N LEU A 11 -7.81 4.01 3.72
CA LEU A 11 -6.40 4.26 3.42
C LEU A 11 -5.53 3.77 4.58
N ARG A 12 -4.53 2.92 4.27
CA ARG A 12 -3.60 2.41 5.27
C ARG A 12 -2.28 3.17 5.23
N HIS A 13 -1.66 3.26 4.06
CA HIS A 13 -0.43 4.04 3.92
C HIS A 13 -0.18 4.42 2.46
N VAL A 14 0.71 5.40 2.29
CA VAL A 14 1.18 5.84 0.98
C VAL A 14 2.68 5.55 0.93
N GLY A 15 3.10 4.80 -0.07
CA GLY A 15 4.51 4.53 -0.33
C GLY A 15 5.06 5.53 -1.34
N ILE A 16 6.23 6.08 -1.04
CA ILE A 16 6.92 7.04 -1.91
C ILE A 16 8.17 6.37 -2.44
N ASN A 17 8.31 6.25 -3.76
CA ASN A 17 9.48 5.66 -4.36
C ASN A 17 10.69 6.59 -4.22
N CYS A 18 11.75 6.09 -3.57
CA CYS A 18 13.02 6.80 -3.47
C CYS A 18 14.09 5.98 -4.19
N GLN A 19 15.20 6.63 -4.51
CA GLN A 19 16.25 5.99 -5.29
C GLN A 19 17.13 5.07 -4.46
N ASN A 20 17.28 5.40 -3.16
CA ASN A 20 18.17 4.66 -2.26
C ASN A 20 17.76 4.90 -0.81
N GLU A 21 18.44 4.22 0.10
CA GLU A 21 18.16 4.35 1.54
C GLU A 21 18.40 5.77 2.05
N GLU A 22 19.44 6.45 1.56
CA GLU A 22 19.73 7.82 1.99
C GLU A 22 18.56 8.75 1.69
N GLU A 23 18.01 8.68 0.46
CA GLU A 23 16.86 9.49 0.08
C GLU A 23 15.62 9.12 0.91
N ALA A 24 15.37 7.82 1.12
CA ALA A 24 14.25 7.37 1.93
C ALA A 24 14.35 7.90 3.36
N CYS A 25 15.56 7.89 3.95
CA CYS A 25 15.78 8.44 5.27
C CYS A 25 15.54 9.95 5.31
N GLN A 26 15.97 10.68 4.27
CA GLN A 26 15.75 12.12 4.19
C GLN A 26 14.26 12.45 4.13
N VAL A 27 13.48 11.69 3.34
CA VAL A 27 12.04 11.88 3.25
C VAL A 27 11.39 11.65 4.61
N ALA A 28 11.73 10.54 5.27
CA ALA A 28 11.15 10.23 6.59
C ALA A 28 11.56 11.26 7.62
N ASP A 29 12.82 11.75 7.59
CA ASP A 29 13.30 12.79 8.50
C ASP A 29 12.50 14.08 8.37
N ARG A 30 12.11 14.46 7.13
CA ARG A 30 11.33 15.67 6.91
C ARG A 30 9.94 15.55 7.53
N PHE A 31 9.28 14.41 7.33
CA PHE A 31 7.96 14.18 7.93
C PHE A 31 8.05 14.14 9.45
N ASP A 32 9.14 13.58 10.01
CA ASP A 32 9.35 13.56 11.45
C ASP A 32 9.57 14.98 11.98
N ALA A 33 10.47 15.74 11.36
CA ALA A 33 10.82 17.07 11.83
C ALA A 33 9.67 18.07 11.76
N ILE A 34 8.86 17.99 10.71
CA ILE A 34 7.77 18.96 10.49
C ILE A 34 6.49 18.55 11.22
N PHE A 35 6.14 17.28 11.18
CA PHE A 35 4.84 16.80 11.66
C PHE A 35 4.91 15.86 12.85
N GLY A 36 6.11 15.53 13.32
CA GLY A 36 6.26 14.61 14.43
C GLY A 36 5.92 13.15 14.08
N LEU A 37 5.97 12.79 12.80
CA LEU A 37 5.76 11.41 12.37
C LEU A 37 7.05 10.63 12.57
N ALA A 38 7.12 9.85 13.64
CA ALA A 38 8.37 9.20 14.08
C ALA A 38 8.98 8.31 13.00
N LYS A 39 10.25 8.57 12.69
CA LYS A 39 11.03 7.78 11.74
C LYS A 39 11.28 6.38 12.28
N LYS A 40 11.07 5.38 11.43
CA LYS A 40 11.37 3.99 11.76
C LYS A 40 11.99 3.31 10.54
N VAL A 41 13.27 2.96 10.65
CA VAL A 41 13.98 2.28 9.57
C VAL A 41 13.62 0.81 9.56
N GLY A 42 13.10 0.33 8.41
CA GLY A 42 12.81 -1.06 8.19
C GLY A 42 13.78 -1.69 7.20
N ASN A 43 13.47 -2.90 6.75
CA ASN A 43 14.33 -3.63 5.82
C ASN A 43 14.30 -3.02 4.40
N SER A 44 13.13 -2.86 3.83
CA SER A 44 12.96 -2.38 2.44
C SER A 44 12.47 -0.94 2.36
N SER A 45 12.14 -0.33 3.49
CA SER A 45 11.59 1.02 3.54
C SER A 45 11.87 1.70 4.87
N VAL A 46 11.61 3.00 4.91
CA VAL A 46 11.70 3.81 6.11
C VAL A 46 10.33 4.45 6.33
N PHE A 47 9.71 4.13 7.45
CA PHE A 47 8.41 4.71 7.78
C PHE A 47 8.56 6.05 8.49
N ALA A 48 7.61 6.95 8.23
CA ALA A 48 7.38 8.13 9.05
C ALA A 48 5.97 7.94 9.62
N GLY A 49 5.89 7.68 10.91
CA GLY A 49 4.64 7.24 11.53
C GLY A 49 4.24 5.87 10.98
N THR A 50 2.94 5.67 10.77
CA THR A 50 2.42 4.40 10.24
C THR A 50 1.84 4.53 8.83
N ALA A 51 1.67 5.75 8.33
CA ALA A 51 0.96 6.01 7.09
C ALA A 51 1.84 6.46 5.93
N VAL A 52 3.08 6.85 6.16
CA VAL A 52 4.01 7.27 5.09
C VAL A 52 5.17 6.29 5.07
N GLU A 53 5.36 5.66 3.91
CA GLU A 53 6.42 4.67 3.73
C GLU A 53 7.35 5.11 2.61
N ALA A 54 8.59 5.51 2.96
CA ALA A 54 9.59 5.86 1.96
C ALA A 54 10.35 4.59 1.54
N MET A 55 10.20 4.20 0.28
CA MET A 55 10.82 2.98 -0.23
C MET A 55 12.30 3.22 -0.50
N LYS A 56 13.16 2.30 -0.06
CA LYS A 56 14.62 2.41 -0.29
C LYS A 56 15.00 2.21 -1.75
N LYS A 57 14.12 1.61 -2.54
CA LYS A 57 14.26 1.42 -3.99
C LYS A 57 12.92 1.66 -4.63
N PRO A 58 12.87 2.16 -5.89
CA PRO A 58 11.60 2.22 -6.61
C PRO A 58 10.96 0.84 -6.68
N TYR A 59 9.66 0.78 -6.46
CA TYR A 59 8.88 -0.43 -6.57
C TYR A 59 7.74 -0.15 -7.54
N LEU A 60 6.63 -0.88 -7.44
CA LEU A 60 5.50 -0.68 -8.34
C LEU A 60 4.95 0.74 -8.24
N GLY A 61 4.43 1.23 -9.37
CA GLY A 61 3.88 2.56 -9.49
C GLY A 61 4.92 3.59 -9.92
N LYS A 62 4.49 4.55 -10.72
CA LYS A 62 5.37 5.61 -11.21
C LYS A 62 5.93 6.45 -10.06
N ASN A 63 5.08 6.83 -9.12
CA ASN A 63 5.44 7.68 -7.99
C ASN A 63 5.54 6.92 -6.68
N GLY A 64 4.93 5.76 -6.59
CA GLY A 64 4.87 4.97 -5.39
C GLY A 64 3.62 4.11 -5.37
N HIS A 65 3.15 3.76 -4.16
CA HIS A 65 1.98 2.90 -4.01
C HIS A 65 1.06 3.42 -2.91
N ILE A 66 -0.21 3.03 -3.02
CA ILE A 66 -1.23 3.33 -2.03
C ILE A 66 -1.80 2.01 -1.52
N ALA A 67 -1.76 1.81 -0.21
CA ALA A 67 -2.32 0.62 0.42
C ALA A 67 -3.72 0.92 0.95
N ILE A 68 -4.69 0.13 0.51
CA ILE A 68 -6.08 0.21 0.95
C ILE A 68 -6.37 -1.01 1.82
N GLY A 69 -6.70 -0.76 3.08
CA GLY A 69 -7.08 -1.82 4.01
C GLY A 69 -8.52 -2.28 3.76
N THR A 70 -8.78 -3.54 4.00
CA THR A 70 -10.13 -4.11 3.91
C THR A 70 -10.31 -5.18 4.98
N THR A 71 -11.56 -5.40 5.37
CA THR A 71 -11.89 -6.42 6.36
C THR A 71 -11.69 -7.85 5.83
N ASP A 72 -11.76 -8.03 4.51
CA ASP A 72 -11.61 -9.34 3.88
C ASP A 72 -11.09 -9.18 2.45
N VAL A 73 -9.80 -9.43 2.24
CA VAL A 73 -9.16 -9.25 0.93
C VAL A 73 -9.79 -10.16 -0.12
N GLU A 74 -10.08 -11.42 0.22
CA GLU A 74 -10.66 -12.34 -0.76
C GLU A 74 -12.03 -11.90 -1.25
N LYS A 75 -12.89 -11.45 -0.34
CA LYS A 75 -14.19 -10.90 -0.71
C LYS A 75 -14.06 -9.62 -1.50
N ALA A 76 -13.09 -8.77 -1.12
CA ALA A 76 -12.83 -7.53 -1.84
C ALA A 76 -12.40 -7.80 -3.28
N VAL A 77 -11.50 -8.77 -3.48
CA VAL A 77 -11.05 -9.17 -4.82
C VAL A 77 -12.24 -9.65 -5.65
N GLU A 78 -13.06 -10.52 -5.08
CA GLU A 78 -14.24 -11.06 -5.77
C GLU A 78 -15.21 -9.95 -6.17
N TYR A 79 -15.51 -9.05 -5.23
CA TYR A 79 -16.40 -7.93 -5.50
C TYR A 79 -15.85 -7.01 -6.59
N LEU A 80 -14.59 -6.61 -6.46
CA LEU A 80 -13.98 -5.69 -7.41
C LEU A 80 -13.84 -6.31 -8.80
N LYS A 81 -13.54 -7.60 -8.90
CA LYS A 81 -13.54 -8.29 -10.19
C LYS A 81 -14.91 -8.22 -10.84
N SER A 82 -15.99 -8.36 -10.07
CA SER A 82 -17.35 -8.24 -10.60
C SER A 82 -17.65 -6.83 -11.12
N GLN A 83 -16.89 -5.84 -10.65
CA GLN A 83 -17.02 -4.44 -11.11
C GLN A 83 -16.03 -4.09 -12.23
N GLY A 84 -15.32 -5.07 -12.76
CA GLY A 84 -14.40 -4.87 -13.88
C GLY A 84 -12.96 -4.53 -13.50
N VAL A 85 -12.60 -4.62 -12.22
CA VAL A 85 -11.24 -4.37 -11.78
C VAL A 85 -10.38 -5.61 -12.00
N GLU A 86 -9.21 -5.43 -12.62
CA GLU A 86 -8.26 -6.51 -12.85
C GLU A 86 -7.17 -6.51 -11.79
N PHE A 87 -6.75 -7.71 -11.38
CA PHE A 87 -5.70 -7.88 -10.37
C PHE A 87 -4.47 -8.54 -10.96
N ASP A 88 -3.31 -8.13 -10.46
CA ASP A 88 -2.04 -8.77 -10.78
C ASP A 88 -1.79 -9.86 -9.73
N MET A 89 -2.21 -11.08 -10.04
CA MET A 89 -2.13 -12.18 -9.09
C MET A 89 -0.70 -12.60 -8.78
N ASP A 90 0.28 -12.21 -9.61
CA ASP A 90 1.69 -12.46 -9.31
C ASP A 90 2.16 -11.67 -8.08
N THR A 91 1.46 -10.60 -7.72
CA THR A 91 1.76 -9.80 -6.53
C THR A 91 1.06 -10.30 -5.28
N ALA A 92 0.17 -11.29 -5.40
CA ALA A 92 -0.62 -11.75 -4.27
C ALA A 92 0.25 -12.38 -3.19
N LYS A 93 -0.03 -11.99 -1.95
CA LYS A 93 0.58 -12.60 -0.77
C LYS A 93 -0.47 -13.43 -0.05
N TYR A 94 -0.05 -14.55 0.52
CA TYR A 94 -0.95 -15.50 1.15
C TYR A 94 -0.54 -15.76 2.60
N LYS A 95 -1.56 -16.06 3.42
CA LYS A 95 -1.36 -16.56 4.78
C LYS A 95 -2.47 -17.59 5.03
N ASN A 96 -2.09 -18.82 5.38
CA ASN A 96 -3.06 -19.91 5.59
C ASN A 96 -3.98 -20.09 4.38
N ASP A 97 -3.40 -20.08 3.17
CA ASP A 97 -4.08 -20.23 1.87
C ASP A 97 -5.06 -19.12 1.52
N LYS A 98 -5.07 -18.02 2.28
CA LYS A 98 -5.91 -16.85 1.99
C LYS A 98 -5.04 -15.68 1.52
N ILE A 99 -5.55 -14.93 0.55
CA ILE A 99 -4.87 -13.73 0.06
C ILE A 99 -4.93 -12.66 1.14
N THR A 100 -3.76 -12.12 1.52
CA THR A 100 -3.67 -11.05 2.52
C THR A 100 -3.26 -9.71 1.91
N ALA A 101 -2.76 -9.71 0.68
CA ALA A 101 -2.42 -8.49 -0.06
C ALA A 101 -2.36 -8.82 -1.55
N VAL A 102 -2.75 -7.88 -2.38
CA VAL A 102 -2.66 -8.03 -3.84
C VAL A 102 -2.81 -6.67 -4.51
N TYR A 103 -2.05 -6.43 -5.59
CA TYR A 103 -2.14 -5.20 -6.38
C TYR A 103 -3.20 -5.33 -7.47
N ILE A 104 -3.91 -4.22 -7.76
CA ILE A 104 -4.68 -4.12 -8.99
C ILE A 104 -3.72 -3.81 -10.14
N LYS A 105 -4.12 -4.13 -11.38
CA LYS A 105 -3.24 -3.92 -12.54
C LYS A 105 -3.06 -2.47 -12.92
N GLU A 106 -4.11 -1.65 -12.81
CA GLU A 106 -4.02 -0.25 -13.21
C GLU A 106 -3.34 0.61 -12.14
N GLU A 107 -2.67 1.68 -12.59
CA GLU A 107 -2.21 2.73 -11.68
C GLU A 107 -3.28 3.81 -11.60
N ILE A 108 -3.39 4.43 -10.45
CA ILE A 108 -4.32 5.54 -10.24
C ILE A 108 -3.48 6.75 -9.80
N GLY A 109 -3.52 7.80 -10.62
CA GLY A 109 -2.74 9.02 -10.32
C GLY A 109 -1.23 8.82 -10.28
N GLY A 110 -0.72 7.81 -11.01
CA GLY A 110 0.70 7.48 -10.98
C GLY A 110 1.11 6.61 -9.80
N PHE A 111 0.15 6.05 -9.07
CA PHE A 111 0.40 5.15 -7.94
C PHE A 111 -0.12 3.75 -8.22
N ALA A 112 0.68 2.74 -7.90
CA ALA A 112 0.17 1.37 -7.83
C ALA A 112 -0.72 1.27 -6.59
N VAL A 113 -1.79 0.50 -6.68
CA VAL A 113 -2.73 0.38 -5.56
C VAL A 113 -2.88 -1.07 -5.17
N HIS A 114 -2.77 -1.37 -3.87
CA HIS A 114 -2.97 -2.72 -3.41
C HIS A 114 -3.91 -2.79 -2.22
N LEU A 115 -4.57 -3.94 -2.12
CA LEU A 115 -5.39 -4.26 -0.95
C LEU A 115 -4.51 -4.91 0.10
N VAL A 116 -4.78 -4.64 1.36
CA VAL A 116 -4.13 -5.31 2.49
C VAL A 116 -5.17 -5.68 3.53
N GLN A 117 -4.97 -6.84 4.14
CA GLN A 117 -5.86 -7.32 5.20
C GLN A 117 -5.70 -6.48 6.45
N LYS A 118 -6.81 -6.02 6.98
CA LYS A 118 -6.82 -5.34 8.28
C LYS A 118 -6.55 -6.28 9.43
#